data_6215ef256d6b5d7a680e9acb58ee3446
#
_entry.id   6215ef256d6b5d7a680e9acb58ee3446
#
_cell.length_a   1.000
_cell.length_b   1.000
_cell.length_c   1.000
_cell.angle_alpha   90.00
_cell.angle_beta   90.00
_cell.angle_gamma   90.00
#
_symmetry.space_group_name_H-M   'P 1'
#
loop_
_entity.id
_entity.type
_entity.pdbx_description
1 polymer ?
#
loop_
_entity_poly.entity_id
_entity_poly.type
_entity_poly.pdbx_seq_one_letter_code
_entity_poly.pdbx_strand_id
1 'polypeptide(L)'
;MATTLLRSFLLPSLRRPVLQATPTPISSISPLTRKAFSSTPAQSATLNQVLRGCRKPQRARHAVSPALSAIHAPALKGVCVKVGITRPKKPNSGERKTARVRLSTGKVITAYIPGEGHNIQQHSVVLVRGGRAQDCPGVRYHLVRGALDLGGVATRMSSRSKYGTKKPKKASVG
;
A
#
# COMPACT_ATOMS: atom_id res chain seq x y z
N MET A 1 -8.64 65.59 -7.12
CA MET A 1 -8.65 65.46 -8.59
C MET A 1 -7.47 64.61 -9.02
N ALA A 2 -7.70 63.37 -9.40
CA ALA A 2 -6.76 62.55 -10.15
C ALA A 2 -7.53 61.34 -10.71
N THR A 3 -7.80 61.42 -11.98
CA THR A 3 -8.57 60.50 -12.79
C THR A 3 -7.69 59.33 -13.22
N THR A 4 -7.97 58.13 -12.79
CA THR A 4 -7.23 56.93 -13.20
C THR A 4 -7.93 56.30 -14.39
N LEU A 5 -7.27 56.33 -15.55
CA LEU A 5 -7.69 55.74 -16.81
C LEU A 5 -7.49 54.22 -16.77
N LEU A 6 -8.56 53.44 -16.84
CA LEU A 6 -8.56 52.00 -17.12
C LEU A 6 -8.23 51.80 -18.62
N ARG A 7 -7.12 51.16 -18.88
CA ARG A 7 -6.70 50.75 -20.24
C ARG A 7 -7.12 49.28 -20.42
N SER A 8 -8.23 49.09 -21.13
CA SER A 8 -8.71 47.77 -21.57
C SER A 8 -7.82 47.25 -22.71
N PHE A 9 -7.08 46.17 -22.47
CA PHE A 9 -6.39 45.42 -23.53
C PHE A 9 -7.37 44.48 -24.23
N LEU A 10 -7.78 44.86 -25.43
CA LEU A 10 -8.46 44.00 -26.39
C LEU A 10 -7.43 43.10 -27.08
N LEU A 11 -7.52 41.79 -26.82
CA LEU A 11 -6.77 40.76 -27.54
C LEU A 11 -7.46 40.46 -28.88
N PRO A 12 -6.73 40.44 -30.02
CA PRO A 12 -7.34 40.04 -31.28
C PRO A 12 -7.62 38.57 -31.34
N SER A 13 -8.88 38.22 -31.64
CA SER A 13 -9.38 36.88 -31.92
C SER A 13 -8.74 36.35 -33.21
N LEU A 14 -7.85 35.40 -33.09
CA LEU A 14 -7.31 34.62 -34.21
C LEU A 14 -8.38 33.64 -34.70
N ARG A 15 -9.11 34.02 -35.75
CA ARG A 15 -9.98 33.12 -36.53
C ARG A 15 -9.10 32.08 -37.22
N ARG A 16 -9.25 30.80 -36.82
CA ARG A 16 -8.69 29.66 -37.55
C ARG A 16 -9.48 29.50 -38.87
N PRO A 17 -8.79 29.30 -40.01
CA PRO A 17 -9.47 28.98 -41.25
C PRO A 17 -10.09 27.60 -41.16
N VAL A 18 -11.39 27.50 -41.43
CA VAL A 18 -12.11 26.25 -41.60
C VAL A 18 -11.64 25.64 -42.91
N LEU A 19 -10.82 24.59 -42.84
CA LEU A 19 -10.50 23.75 -43.99
C LEU A 19 -11.75 22.95 -44.34
N GLN A 20 -12.39 23.32 -45.45
CA GLN A 20 -13.46 22.52 -46.06
C GLN A 20 -12.85 21.20 -46.52
N ALA A 21 -13.25 20.12 -45.84
CA ALA A 21 -12.92 18.76 -46.23
C ALA A 21 -13.78 18.41 -47.45
N THR A 22 -13.15 18.16 -48.59
CA THR A 22 -13.75 17.57 -49.77
C THR A 22 -14.19 16.14 -49.43
N PRO A 23 -15.41 15.69 -49.83
CA PRO A 23 -15.81 14.32 -49.61
C PRO A 23 -15.05 13.40 -50.56
N THR A 24 -14.17 12.57 -50.00
CA THR A 24 -13.55 11.45 -50.70
C THR A 24 -14.61 10.37 -51.00
N PRO A 25 -14.60 9.76 -52.19
CA PRO A 25 -15.54 8.70 -52.48
C PRO A 25 -15.26 7.50 -51.58
N ILE A 26 -16.33 6.99 -50.97
CA ILE A 26 -16.32 5.78 -50.13
C ILE A 26 -16.07 4.58 -51.07
N SER A 27 -14.79 4.19 -51.16
CA SER A 27 -14.42 2.94 -51.78
C SER A 27 -14.87 1.80 -50.87
N SER A 28 -15.66 0.90 -51.43
CA SER A 28 -16.10 -0.41 -50.96
C SER A 28 -15.52 -0.88 -49.63
N ILE A 29 -16.33 -0.85 -48.59
CA ILE A 29 -16.09 -1.53 -47.33
C ILE A 29 -16.13 -3.03 -47.61
N SER A 30 -14.97 -3.64 -47.60
CA SER A 30 -14.85 -5.12 -47.58
C SER A 30 -15.52 -5.60 -46.29
N PRO A 31 -16.29 -6.71 -46.34
CA PRO A 31 -16.95 -7.22 -45.14
C PRO A 31 -15.87 -7.59 -44.12
N LEU A 32 -15.91 -6.86 -42.98
CA LEU A 32 -15.13 -7.21 -41.79
C LEU A 32 -15.44 -8.65 -41.41
N THR A 33 -14.55 -9.56 -41.78
CA THR A 33 -14.55 -10.94 -41.30
C THR A 33 -14.52 -10.89 -39.79
N ARG A 34 -15.70 -11.04 -39.14
CA ARG A 34 -15.79 -11.25 -37.70
C ARG A 34 -14.94 -12.45 -37.38
N LYS A 35 -13.81 -12.22 -36.71
CA LYS A 35 -13.03 -13.31 -36.11
C LYS A 35 -13.97 -14.01 -35.15
N ALA A 36 -14.48 -15.18 -35.57
CA ALA A 36 -15.24 -16.04 -34.68
C ALA A 36 -14.31 -16.37 -33.49
N PHE A 37 -14.78 -16.14 -32.29
CA PHE A 37 -14.10 -16.62 -31.10
C PHE A 37 -14.03 -18.13 -31.21
N SER A 38 -12.83 -18.66 -31.39
CA SER A 38 -12.61 -20.10 -31.36
C SER A 38 -12.95 -20.59 -29.96
N SER A 39 -13.99 -21.38 -29.86
CA SER A 39 -14.38 -22.07 -28.62
C SER A 39 -13.52 -23.32 -28.37
N THR A 40 -12.35 -23.41 -29.01
CA THR A 40 -11.44 -24.50 -28.72
C THR A 40 -11.06 -24.47 -27.25
N PRO A 41 -11.33 -25.54 -26.48
CA PRO A 41 -10.96 -25.59 -25.08
C PRO A 41 -9.46 -25.39 -24.97
N ALA A 42 -9.06 -24.45 -24.09
CA ALA A 42 -7.64 -24.18 -23.86
C ALA A 42 -6.95 -25.50 -23.51
N GLN A 43 -6.04 -25.95 -24.36
CA GLN A 43 -5.29 -27.19 -24.12
C GLN A 43 -4.59 -27.05 -22.75
N SER A 44 -4.86 -28.00 -21.86
CA SER A 44 -4.16 -28.07 -20.59
C SER A 44 -2.66 -28.32 -20.87
N ALA A 45 -1.81 -27.63 -20.11
CA ALA A 45 -0.37 -27.77 -20.29
C ALA A 45 0.07 -29.23 -20.10
N THR A 46 0.94 -29.73 -20.99
CA THR A 46 1.52 -31.06 -20.89
C THR A 46 2.47 -31.14 -19.68
N LEU A 47 2.75 -32.39 -19.22
CA LEU A 47 3.68 -32.62 -18.11
C LEU A 47 5.04 -31.94 -18.35
N ASN A 48 5.60 -32.08 -19.57
CA ASN A 48 6.88 -31.47 -19.93
C ASN A 48 6.85 -29.93 -19.86
N GLN A 49 5.74 -29.30 -20.25
CA GLN A 49 5.57 -27.86 -20.11
C GLN A 49 5.51 -27.45 -18.65
N VAL A 50 4.86 -28.23 -17.79
CA VAL A 50 4.82 -27.97 -16.35
C VAL A 50 6.20 -28.08 -15.73
N LEU A 51 6.97 -29.12 -16.07
CA LEU A 51 8.34 -29.32 -15.61
C LEU A 51 9.29 -28.19 -16.05
N ARG A 52 9.10 -27.63 -17.25
CA ARG A 52 9.85 -26.46 -17.73
C ARG A 52 9.41 -25.13 -17.11
N GLY A 53 8.46 -25.15 -16.17
CA GLY A 53 8.03 -23.95 -15.44
C GLY A 53 7.14 -23.00 -16.25
N CYS A 54 6.40 -23.49 -17.24
CA CYS A 54 5.47 -22.66 -18.02
C CYS A 54 4.30 -22.13 -17.18
N ARG A 55 3.98 -22.75 -16.02
CA ARG A 55 2.94 -22.27 -15.12
C ARG A 55 3.46 -21.16 -14.24
N LYS A 56 2.89 -19.99 -14.38
CA LYS A 56 3.11 -18.89 -13.43
C LYS A 56 2.24 -19.13 -12.18
N PRO A 57 2.78 -18.90 -10.97
CA PRO A 57 1.97 -19.01 -9.75
C PRO A 57 0.79 -18.05 -9.84
N GLN A 58 -0.37 -18.53 -9.43
CA GLN A 58 -1.57 -17.71 -9.41
C GLN A 58 -1.36 -16.53 -8.45
N ARG A 59 -1.62 -15.32 -8.92
CA ARG A 59 -1.53 -14.13 -8.08
C ARG A 59 -2.50 -14.26 -6.92
N ALA A 60 -2.02 -14.00 -5.70
CA ALA A 60 -2.88 -14.04 -4.51
C ALA A 60 -4.10 -13.13 -4.71
N ARG A 61 -5.30 -13.66 -4.48
CA ARG A 61 -6.56 -12.90 -4.64
C ARG A 61 -6.64 -11.70 -3.69
N HIS A 62 -5.95 -11.78 -2.55
CA HIS A 62 -5.93 -10.74 -1.54
C HIS A 62 -4.50 -10.29 -1.28
N ALA A 63 -4.22 -9.01 -1.47
CA ALA A 63 -2.95 -8.42 -1.07
C ALA A 63 -2.75 -8.58 0.44
N VAL A 64 -1.54 -8.94 0.87
CA VAL A 64 -1.21 -9.10 2.30
C VAL A 64 -1.42 -7.78 3.05
N SER A 65 -1.02 -6.66 2.44
CA SER A 65 -1.08 -5.31 3.02
C SER A 65 -1.74 -4.33 2.05
N PRO A 66 -3.06 -4.38 1.85
CA PRO A 66 -3.74 -3.65 0.78
C PRO A 66 -3.59 -2.12 0.86
N ALA A 67 -3.48 -1.54 2.07
CA ALA A 67 -3.33 -0.10 2.22
C ALA A 67 -1.95 0.41 1.78
N LEU A 68 -0.89 -0.40 1.91
CA LEU A 68 0.46 -0.08 1.46
C LEU A 68 0.64 -0.43 -0.03
N SER A 69 0.11 -1.57 -0.46
CA SER A 69 0.21 -2.03 -1.85
C SER A 69 -0.44 -1.10 -2.85
N ALA A 70 -1.53 -0.43 -2.46
CA ALA A 70 -2.23 0.52 -3.33
C ALA A 70 -1.39 1.74 -3.71
N ILE A 71 -0.36 2.06 -2.91
CA ILE A 71 0.50 3.24 -3.11
C ILE A 71 1.93 2.81 -3.42
N HIS A 72 2.18 1.49 -3.48
CA HIS A 72 3.53 0.92 -3.64
C HIS A 72 4.53 1.41 -2.57
N ALA A 73 4.05 1.74 -1.36
CA ALA A 73 4.88 2.21 -0.26
C ALA A 73 5.29 1.06 0.67
N PRO A 74 6.58 0.94 1.06
CA PRO A 74 7.05 -0.09 1.99
C PRO A 74 6.57 0.15 3.42
N ALA A 75 6.43 1.40 3.83
CA ALA A 75 5.93 1.83 5.13
C ALA A 75 5.24 3.18 5.02
N LEU A 76 4.31 3.46 5.92
CA LEU A 76 3.60 4.74 6.03
C LEU A 76 3.49 5.17 7.48
N LYS A 77 3.55 6.48 7.70
CA LYS A 77 3.21 7.06 9.01
C LYS A 77 1.70 7.13 9.19
N GLY A 78 1.27 7.04 10.43
CA GLY A 78 -0.13 7.19 10.79
C GLY A 78 -0.30 7.61 12.24
N VAL A 79 -1.50 8.04 12.57
CA VAL A 79 -1.86 8.45 13.93
C VAL A 79 -2.67 7.34 14.59
N CYS A 80 -2.31 6.98 15.82
CA CYS A 80 -3.02 5.97 16.60
C CYS A 80 -4.38 6.53 17.03
N VAL A 81 -5.45 5.84 16.64
CA VAL A 81 -6.82 6.19 17.01
C VAL A 81 -7.23 5.51 18.31
N LYS A 82 -6.88 4.23 18.46
CA LYS A 82 -7.21 3.41 19.65
C LYS A 82 -6.18 2.32 19.81
N VAL A 83 -5.77 2.07 21.04
CA VAL A 83 -4.98 0.90 21.43
C VAL A 83 -5.92 -0.11 22.07
N GLY A 84 -5.71 -1.38 21.79
CA GLY A 84 -6.54 -2.47 22.31
C GLY A 84 -5.85 -3.81 22.27
N ILE A 85 -6.56 -4.80 22.74
CA ILE A 85 -6.12 -6.17 22.83
C ILE A 85 -6.94 -7.03 21.86
N THR A 86 -6.28 -7.92 21.15
CA THR A 86 -6.93 -8.88 20.25
C THR A 86 -6.61 -10.29 20.70
N ARG A 87 -7.63 -11.12 20.87
CA ARG A 87 -7.43 -12.54 21.18
C ARG A 87 -7.06 -13.31 19.92
N PRO A 88 -6.10 -14.24 20.00
CA PRO A 88 -5.69 -15.04 18.85
C PRO A 88 -6.77 -16.09 18.51
N LYS A 89 -6.62 -16.65 17.30
CA LYS A 89 -7.44 -17.80 16.86
C LYS A 89 -6.94 -19.10 17.51
N LYS A 90 -7.82 -20.10 17.61
CA LYS A 90 -7.44 -21.48 17.92
C LYS A 90 -6.36 -21.97 16.92
N PRO A 91 -5.34 -22.71 17.31
CA PRO A 91 -5.11 -23.32 18.65
C PRO A 91 -4.43 -22.39 19.67
N ASN A 92 -4.09 -21.16 19.34
CA ASN A 92 -3.34 -20.26 20.22
C ASN A 92 -4.26 -19.57 21.24
N SER A 93 -3.69 -19.32 22.43
CA SER A 93 -4.33 -18.58 23.52
C SER A 93 -3.50 -17.37 23.92
N GLY A 94 -4.09 -16.46 24.64
CA GLY A 94 -3.44 -15.27 25.17
C GLY A 94 -3.99 -13.97 24.58
N GLU A 95 -3.30 -12.90 24.84
CA GLU A 95 -3.69 -11.55 24.44
C GLU A 95 -2.59 -10.91 23.61
N ARG A 96 -2.97 -10.30 22.50
CA ARG A 96 -2.05 -9.60 21.58
C ARG A 96 -2.40 -8.12 21.56
N LYS A 97 -1.40 -7.27 21.78
CA LYS A 97 -1.59 -5.81 21.74
C LYS A 97 -1.65 -5.34 20.31
N THR A 98 -2.69 -4.60 19.98
CA THR A 98 -2.94 -4.07 18.64
C THR A 98 -3.34 -2.60 18.72
N ALA A 99 -3.07 -1.86 17.67
CA ALA A 99 -3.47 -0.47 17.54
C ALA A 99 -4.31 -0.27 16.27
N ARG A 100 -5.37 0.51 16.39
CA ARG A 100 -6.07 1.06 15.23
C ARG A 100 -5.40 2.36 14.84
N VAL A 101 -4.89 2.42 13.61
CA VAL A 101 -4.09 3.54 13.12
C VAL A 101 -4.72 4.11 11.88
N ARG A 102 -4.88 5.42 11.83
CA ARG A 102 -5.26 6.17 10.64
C ARG A 102 -3.97 6.57 9.91
N LEU A 103 -3.76 6.00 8.73
CA LEU A 103 -2.61 6.30 7.89
C LEU A 103 -2.71 7.70 7.28
N SER A 104 -1.60 8.22 6.79
CA SER A 104 -1.53 9.49 6.04
C SER A 104 -2.44 9.52 4.82
N THR A 105 -2.82 8.35 4.29
CA THR A 105 -3.79 8.18 3.19
C THR A 105 -5.25 8.25 3.59
N GLY A 106 -5.55 8.47 4.87
CA GLY A 106 -6.91 8.48 5.42
C GLY A 106 -7.47 7.08 5.77
N LYS A 107 -6.88 5.99 5.28
CA LYS A 107 -7.34 4.63 5.59
C LYS A 107 -7.06 4.26 7.04
N VAL A 108 -8.06 3.66 7.71
CA VAL A 108 -7.92 3.13 9.08
C VAL A 108 -7.60 1.65 9.00
N ILE A 109 -6.54 1.24 9.69
CA ILE A 109 -6.04 -0.14 9.71
C ILE A 109 -5.85 -0.63 11.15
N THR A 110 -5.80 -1.95 11.32
CA THR A 110 -5.38 -2.58 12.57
C THR A 110 -3.97 -3.13 12.41
N ALA A 111 -3.05 -2.69 13.28
CA ALA A 111 -1.65 -3.08 13.26
C ALA A 111 -1.26 -3.76 14.57
N TYR A 112 -0.37 -4.75 14.47
CA TYR A 112 0.18 -5.46 15.62
C TYR A 112 1.32 -4.66 16.24
N ILE A 113 1.38 -4.62 17.58
CA ILE A 113 2.49 -3.99 18.32
C ILE A 113 3.47 -5.09 18.71
N PRO A 114 4.67 -5.17 18.09
CA PRO A 114 5.64 -6.22 18.39
C PRO A 114 6.37 -5.96 19.71
N GLY A 115 6.80 -7.03 20.36
CA GLY A 115 7.62 -6.97 21.58
C GLY A 115 6.82 -6.84 22.85
N GLU A 116 7.53 -6.61 23.94
CA GLU A 116 6.99 -6.51 25.29
C GLU A 116 6.74 -5.05 25.67
N GLY A 117 5.58 -4.78 26.26
CA GLY A 117 5.19 -3.44 26.67
C GLY A 117 5.08 -2.47 25.47
N HIS A 118 4.49 -1.33 25.67
CA HIS A 118 4.47 -0.22 24.71
C HIS A 118 4.15 1.09 25.41
N ASN A 119 4.60 2.19 24.81
CA ASN A 119 4.32 3.55 25.25
C ASN A 119 3.33 4.30 24.36
N ILE A 120 2.67 3.58 23.40
CA ILE A 120 1.72 4.21 22.51
C ILE A 120 0.43 4.51 23.23
N GLN A 121 -0.07 5.72 23.00
CA GLN A 121 -1.37 6.19 23.44
C GLN A 121 -2.22 6.63 22.24
N GLN A 122 -3.43 7.08 22.50
CA GLN A 122 -4.23 7.75 21.47
C GLN A 122 -3.50 9.01 20.99
N HIS A 123 -3.60 9.29 19.70
CA HIS A 123 -2.92 10.38 18.99
C HIS A 123 -1.38 10.23 18.81
N SER A 124 -0.76 9.19 19.32
CA SER A 124 0.66 8.92 19.00
C SER A 124 0.89 8.69 17.50
N VAL A 125 1.96 9.26 16.99
CA VAL A 125 2.38 9.06 15.60
C VAL A 125 3.24 7.82 15.51
N VAL A 126 2.91 6.91 14.62
CA VAL A 126 3.58 5.61 14.49
C VAL A 126 3.93 5.30 13.04
N LEU A 127 4.97 4.51 12.85
CA LEU A 127 5.35 3.98 11.54
C LEU A 127 4.78 2.57 11.37
N VAL A 128 4.04 2.36 10.27
CA VAL A 128 3.38 1.12 9.94
C VAL A 128 4.08 0.46 8.77
N ARG A 129 4.39 -0.83 8.89
CA ARG A 129 4.89 -1.69 7.82
C ARG A 129 3.93 -2.80 7.49
N GLY A 130 4.10 -3.42 6.33
CA GLY A 130 3.36 -4.61 5.93
C GLY A 130 3.76 -5.86 6.73
N GLY A 131 2.98 -6.89 6.58
CA GLY A 131 3.12 -8.18 7.25
C GLY A 131 1.95 -8.48 8.17
N ARG A 132 1.33 -9.65 8.00
CA ARG A 132 0.20 -10.05 8.84
C ARG A 132 0.65 -10.73 10.13
N ALA A 133 -0.13 -10.60 11.19
CA ALA A 133 -0.04 -11.48 12.36
C ALA A 133 -0.88 -12.73 12.07
N GLN A 134 -0.26 -13.91 12.03
CA GLN A 134 -0.92 -15.16 11.62
C GLN A 134 -1.98 -15.62 12.62
N ASP A 135 -1.75 -15.40 13.89
CA ASP A 135 -2.63 -15.78 14.98
C ASP A 135 -3.77 -14.79 15.24
N CYS A 136 -3.64 -13.54 14.79
CA CYS A 136 -4.65 -12.51 15.03
C CYS A 136 -5.57 -12.30 13.81
N PRO A 137 -6.89 -12.37 13.97
CA PRO A 137 -7.81 -12.10 12.87
C PRO A 137 -7.81 -10.62 12.47
N GLY A 138 -7.76 -10.36 11.15
CA GLY A 138 -7.86 -8.99 10.61
C GLY A 138 -6.64 -8.10 10.78
N VAL A 139 -5.56 -8.57 11.39
CA VAL A 139 -4.31 -7.82 11.59
C VAL A 139 -3.34 -8.12 10.46
N ARG A 140 -3.19 -7.17 9.53
CA ARG A 140 -2.37 -7.29 8.31
C ARG A 140 -1.15 -6.38 8.30
N TYR A 141 -0.87 -5.70 9.40
CA TYR A 141 0.20 -4.70 9.51
C TYR A 141 0.90 -4.85 10.85
N HIS A 142 2.15 -4.41 10.89
CA HIS A 142 2.95 -4.31 12.11
C HIS A 142 3.42 -2.88 12.31
N LEU A 143 3.57 -2.47 13.56
CA LEU A 143 4.25 -1.23 13.91
C LEU A 143 5.76 -1.45 13.95
N VAL A 144 6.52 -0.40 13.63
CA VAL A 144 7.98 -0.41 13.68
C VAL A 144 8.42 0.18 14.99
N ARG A 145 9.17 -0.60 15.78
CA ARG A 145 9.75 -0.16 17.04
C ARG A 145 10.96 0.75 16.83
N GLY A 146 11.17 1.70 17.73
CA GLY A 146 12.29 2.63 17.67
C GLY A 146 12.14 3.72 16.60
N ALA A 147 10.96 3.88 16.04
CA ALA A 147 10.62 4.91 15.05
C ALA A 147 9.45 5.75 15.54
N LEU A 148 9.54 7.08 15.38
CA LEU A 148 8.54 8.03 15.82
C LEU A 148 8.25 7.87 17.32
N ASP A 149 6.97 7.83 17.73
CA ASP A 149 6.57 7.81 19.12
C ASP A 149 6.68 6.41 19.77
N LEU A 150 6.81 5.34 18.98
CA LEU A 150 6.95 3.99 19.51
C LEU A 150 8.41 3.70 19.87
N GLY A 151 8.73 3.74 21.16
CA GLY A 151 10.06 3.40 21.66
C GLY A 151 10.45 1.94 21.43
N GLY A 152 11.76 1.67 21.44
CA GLY A 152 12.29 0.33 21.43
C GLY A 152 12.09 -0.40 22.76
N VAL A 153 12.35 -1.71 22.79
CA VAL A 153 12.31 -2.52 24.03
C VAL A 153 13.66 -2.44 24.71
N ALA A 154 13.76 -1.72 25.82
CA ALA A 154 15.05 -1.42 26.49
C ALA A 154 15.77 -2.67 27.01
N THR A 155 15.04 -3.65 27.51
CA THR A 155 15.57 -4.87 28.16
C THR A 155 16.02 -5.96 27.17
N ARG A 156 15.85 -5.73 25.86
CA ARG A 156 16.10 -6.77 24.86
C ARG A 156 17.60 -6.96 24.58
N MET A 157 18.11 -8.15 24.86
CA MET A 157 19.53 -8.47 24.65
C MET A 157 19.79 -9.15 23.31
N SER A 158 18.86 -9.95 22.79
CA SER A 158 18.94 -10.66 21.49
C SER A 158 17.88 -10.17 20.51
N SER A 159 18.11 -10.34 19.19
CA SER A 159 17.21 -9.87 18.11
C SER A 159 16.86 -8.37 18.23
N ARG A 160 17.78 -7.58 18.68
CA ARG A 160 17.60 -6.16 19.05
C ARG A 160 17.03 -5.30 17.93
N SER A 161 17.51 -5.47 16.72
CA SER A 161 17.07 -4.68 15.55
C SER A 161 15.58 -4.80 15.27
N LYS A 162 15.00 -5.98 15.50
CA LYS A 162 13.58 -6.22 15.35
C LYS A 162 12.72 -5.40 16.32
N TYR A 163 13.27 -5.09 17.49
CA TYR A 163 12.57 -4.39 18.57
C TYR A 163 13.12 -2.98 18.83
N GLY A 164 13.89 -2.43 17.92
CA GLY A 164 14.38 -1.05 17.99
C GLY A 164 15.37 -0.79 19.12
N THR A 165 16.08 -1.82 19.61
CA THR A 165 17.02 -1.73 20.74
C THR A 165 18.43 -1.52 20.22
N LYS A 166 19.16 -0.55 20.78
CA LYS A 166 20.55 -0.28 20.47
C LYS A 166 21.48 -1.32 21.11
N LYS A 167 22.68 -1.51 20.54
CA LYS A 167 23.71 -2.36 21.15
C LYS A 167 24.10 -1.77 22.51
N PRO A 168 24.15 -2.57 23.60
CA PRO A 168 24.68 -2.09 24.89
C PRO A 168 26.11 -1.60 24.73
N LYS A 169 26.43 -0.48 25.34
CA LYS A 169 27.81 -0.01 25.44
C LYS A 169 28.58 -1.00 26.30
N LYS A 170 29.79 -1.41 25.88
CA LYS A 170 30.73 -2.10 26.79
C LYS A 170 31.04 -1.14 27.93
N ALA A 171 31.02 -1.63 29.17
CA ALA A 171 31.55 -0.85 30.28
C ALA A 171 33.01 -0.50 29.94
N SER A 172 33.33 0.79 29.92
CA SER A 172 34.73 1.18 29.87
C SER A 172 35.34 0.76 31.24
N VAL A 173 36.17 -0.24 31.22
CA VAL A 173 37.05 -0.54 32.36
C VAL A 173 38.02 0.63 32.41
N GLY A 174 37.81 1.52 33.42
CA GLY A 174 38.75 2.59 33.72
C GLY A 174 40.06 2.05 34.24
#